data_545d44b09186de039febbb817f255054
#
_entry.id   545d44b09186de039febbb817f255054
#
_cell.length_a   1.000
_cell.length_b   1.000
_cell.length_c   1.000
_cell.angle_alpha   90.00
_cell.angle_beta   90.00
_cell.angle_gamma   90.00
#
_symmetry.space_group_name_H-M   'P 1'
#
loop_
_entity.id
_entity.type
_entity.pdbx_description
1 polymer ?
#
loop_
_entity_poly.entity_id
_entity_poly.type
_entity_poly.pdbx_seq_one_letter_code
_entity_poly.pdbx_strand_id
1 'polypeptide(L)'
;MVDTTKKILEVKHLKQYFNVGKKDEVHAVDDVSFDIYEGEIFGLVGESGSGKTTTGRAIIRLQDPTSGNVNFEGRDIASIKKRSDIMEFRREMQMIFQDPYASLNPRMKIKDIIAEGIDIHHLAKNKQDRSEQVEELLETVGLNKDHSSRYPNEFSGGQRQRIGIARALAVQPKFIIADEPISALDVSIQAQVVNLMKKLQEEKGLTYLFIAHDLSMVKYISDRIGVMHYGKMLEIGPAEEVYNHPLHAYTASLVSAVPEPDPEFERNRRQVPYDAAREFDDKERRMVEITPNHFVKAADDEIEEYRQRAEAYKIK
;
A
#
# COMPACT_ATOMS: atom_id res chain seq x y z
N MET A 1 -13.55 -5.69 -13.22
CA MET A 1 -13.28 -6.75 -12.22
C MET A 1 -11.84 -7.16 -12.39
N VAL A 2 -11.10 -7.19 -11.30
CA VAL A 2 -9.70 -7.66 -11.29
C VAL A 2 -9.67 -9.13 -11.66
N ASP A 3 -8.75 -9.53 -12.54
CA ASP A 3 -8.53 -10.93 -12.87
C ASP A 3 -7.75 -11.63 -11.74
N THR A 4 -8.47 -12.32 -10.86
CA THR A 4 -7.88 -13.02 -9.72
C THR A 4 -7.13 -14.32 -10.11
N THR A 5 -6.93 -14.57 -11.40
CA THR A 5 -6.14 -15.72 -11.87
C THR A 5 -4.66 -15.42 -11.99
N LYS A 6 -4.27 -14.14 -12.17
CA LYS A 6 -2.88 -13.74 -12.42
C LYS A 6 -2.31 -12.95 -11.25
N LYS A 7 -1.54 -13.62 -10.40
CA LYS A 7 -0.82 -12.99 -9.30
C LYS A 7 0.42 -12.28 -9.82
N ILE A 8 0.56 -10.98 -9.50
CA ILE A 8 1.78 -10.20 -9.76
C ILE A 8 2.74 -10.28 -8.57
N LEU A 9 2.20 -10.35 -7.35
CA LEU A 9 2.98 -10.44 -6.11
C LEU A 9 2.43 -11.54 -5.22
N GLU A 10 3.32 -12.40 -4.71
CA GLU A 10 3.02 -13.37 -3.66
C GLU A 10 3.97 -13.15 -2.48
N VAL A 11 3.41 -12.88 -1.31
CA VAL A 11 4.14 -12.75 -0.04
C VAL A 11 3.80 -13.94 0.83
N LYS A 12 4.81 -14.70 1.27
CA LYS A 12 4.63 -15.91 2.09
C LYS A 12 5.52 -15.88 3.32
N HIS A 13 4.88 -15.96 4.49
CA HIS A 13 5.55 -16.04 5.79
C HIS A 13 6.61 -14.95 6.01
N LEU A 14 6.33 -13.73 5.52
CA LEU A 14 7.25 -12.59 5.60
C LEU A 14 7.46 -12.21 7.06
N LYS A 15 8.74 -12.14 7.48
CA LYS A 15 9.15 -11.65 8.81
C LYS A 15 10.20 -10.57 8.64
N GLN A 16 10.02 -9.49 9.39
CA GLN A 16 11.01 -8.42 9.51
C GLN A 16 11.20 -8.05 10.96
N TYR A 17 12.32 -8.47 11.53
CA TYR A 17 12.68 -8.22 12.91
C TYR A 17 13.87 -7.26 12.98
N PHE A 18 13.83 -6.36 13.93
CA PHE A 18 14.93 -5.43 14.23
C PHE A 18 15.56 -5.78 15.57
N ASN A 19 16.84 -5.47 15.71
CA ASN A 19 17.62 -5.73 16.92
C ASN A 19 17.60 -7.20 17.39
N VAL A 20 17.59 -8.14 16.45
CA VAL A 20 17.49 -9.59 16.73
C VAL A 20 18.53 -10.02 17.77
N GLY A 21 18.06 -10.74 18.81
CA GLY A 21 18.89 -11.21 19.92
C GLY A 21 19.26 -10.13 20.95
N LYS A 22 18.71 -8.90 20.86
CA LYS A 22 18.88 -7.85 21.87
C LYS A 22 17.63 -7.71 22.74
N LYS A 23 17.76 -7.00 23.85
CA LYS A 23 16.65 -6.74 24.79
C LYS A 23 15.49 -5.95 24.18
N ASP A 24 15.78 -5.15 23.16
CA ASP A 24 14.87 -4.28 22.43
C ASP A 24 14.54 -4.85 21.03
N GLU A 25 14.42 -6.16 20.91
CA GLU A 25 13.99 -6.82 19.69
C GLU A 25 12.56 -6.42 19.34
N VAL A 26 12.34 -6.03 18.07
CA VAL A 26 11.03 -5.61 17.55
C VAL A 26 10.65 -6.49 16.36
N HIS A 27 9.53 -7.18 16.47
CA HIS A 27 8.90 -7.96 15.42
C HIS A 27 7.96 -7.04 14.61
N ALA A 28 8.54 -6.24 13.71
CA ALA A 28 7.77 -5.25 12.97
C ALA A 28 6.84 -5.86 11.90
N VAL A 29 7.21 -7.02 11.36
CA VAL A 29 6.38 -7.89 10.51
C VAL A 29 6.59 -9.31 10.99
N ASP A 30 5.52 -10.01 11.33
CA ASP A 30 5.58 -11.33 11.95
C ASP A 30 4.60 -12.30 11.28
N ASP A 31 5.14 -13.10 10.36
CA ASP A 31 4.43 -14.15 9.62
C ASP A 31 3.28 -13.62 8.75
N VAL A 32 3.56 -12.61 7.92
CA VAL A 32 2.58 -12.01 7.00
C VAL A 32 2.58 -12.73 5.67
N SER A 33 1.37 -13.13 5.21
CA SER A 33 1.16 -13.78 3.91
C SER A 33 -0.04 -13.17 3.21
N PHE A 34 0.11 -12.79 1.93
CA PHE A 34 -0.96 -12.31 1.05
C PHE A 34 -0.50 -12.30 -0.40
N ASP A 35 -1.48 -12.23 -1.31
CA ASP A 35 -1.25 -12.13 -2.75
C ASP A 35 -1.86 -10.83 -3.30
N ILE A 36 -1.25 -10.27 -4.34
CA ILE A 36 -1.80 -9.15 -5.11
C ILE A 36 -1.91 -9.59 -6.57
N TYR A 37 -3.05 -9.27 -7.21
CA TYR A 37 -3.33 -9.64 -8.59
C TYR A 37 -2.99 -8.51 -9.56
N GLU A 38 -2.75 -8.84 -10.83
CA GLU A 38 -2.43 -7.85 -11.86
C GLU A 38 -3.59 -6.86 -12.06
N GLY A 39 -3.28 -5.57 -12.07
CA GLY A 39 -4.28 -4.49 -12.16
C GLY A 39 -5.07 -4.23 -10.87
N GLU A 40 -4.75 -4.92 -9.76
CA GLU A 40 -5.42 -4.72 -8.46
C GLU A 40 -4.86 -3.52 -7.70
N ILE A 41 -5.72 -2.82 -6.98
CA ILE A 41 -5.32 -1.95 -5.87
C ILE A 41 -5.58 -2.71 -4.56
N PHE A 42 -4.53 -3.24 -3.96
CA PHE A 42 -4.60 -3.87 -2.65
C PHE A 42 -4.32 -2.85 -1.56
N GLY A 43 -5.31 -2.58 -0.72
CA GLY A 43 -5.20 -1.67 0.43
C GLY A 43 -4.60 -2.38 1.64
N LEU A 44 -3.59 -1.79 2.26
CA LEU A 44 -3.02 -2.28 3.52
C LEU A 44 -3.22 -1.25 4.62
N VAL A 45 -4.07 -1.59 5.60
CA VAL A 45 -4.49 -0.68 6.66
C VAL A 45 -4.10 -1.17 8.06
N GLY A 46 -4.13 -0.27 9.02
CA GLY A 46 -3.88 -0.51 10.42
C GLY A 46 -3.32 0.73 11.11
N GLU A 47 -3.23 0.72 12.43
CA GLU A 47 -2.67 1.83 13.21
C GLU A 47 -1.20 2.11 12.89
N SER A 48 -0.72 3.29 13.31
CA SER A 48 0.70 3.62 13.22
C SER A 48 1.53 2.59 14.00
N GLY A 49 2.63 2.12 13.39
CA GLY A 49 3.46 1.06 14.00
C GLY A 49 2.96 -0.36 13.77
N SER A 50 1.86 -0.60 13.04
CA SER A 50 1.38 -1.96 12.76
C SER A 50 2.24 -2.77 11.77
N GLY A 51 3.29 -2.18 11.17
CA GLY A 51 4.22 -2.88 10.28
C GLY A 51 4.01 -2.65 8.78
N LYS A 52 3.02 -1.87 8.34
CA LYS A 52 2.66 -1.65 6.92
C LYS A 52 3.82 -1.12 6.06
N THR A 53 4.40 0.00 6.47
CA THR A 53 5.56 0.61 5.79
C THR A 53 6.75 -0.36 5.74
N THR A 54 7.00 -1.10 6.83
CA THR A 54 8.06 -2.11 6.91
C THR A 54 7.79 -3.24 5.92
N THR A 55 6.54 -3.70 5.81
CA THR A 55 6.11 -4.71 4.82
C THR A 55 6.39 -4.22 3.40
N GLY A 56 5.99 -3.00 3.05
CA GLY A 56 6.27 -2.40 1.73
C GLY A 56 7.76 -2.30 1.44
N ARG A 57 8.57 -1.86 2.41
CA ARG A 57 10.04 -1.76 2.26
C ARG A 57 10.74 -3.10 2.12
N ALA A 58 10.26 -4.13 2.80
CA ALA A 58 10.76 -5.49 2.64
C ALA A 58 10.42 -6.06 1.25
N ILE A 59 9.19 -5.83 0.75
CA ILE A 59 8.76 -6.27 -0.58
C ILE A 59 9.64 -5.65 -1.69
N ILE A 60 9.94 -4.35 -1.64
CA ILE A 60 10.78 -3.69 -2.66
C ILE A 60 12.28 -3.87 -2.40
N ARG A 61 12.68 -4.64 -1.39
CA ARG A 61 14.07 -4.84 -0.96
C ARG A 61 14.83 -3.55 -0.65
N LEU A 62 14.19 -2.57 -0.04
CA LEU A 62 14.87 -1.48 0.65
C LEU A 62 15.44 -1.95 2.00
N GLN A 63 14.87 -3.03 2.53
CA GLN A 63 15.32 -3.76 3.71
C GLN A 63 15.24 -5.26 3.38
N ASP A 64 16.32 -5.99 3.60
CA ASP A 64 16.28 -7.44 3.41
C ASP A 64 15.45 -8.06 4.55
N PRO A 65 14.45 -8.91 4.25
CA PRO A 65 13.61 -9.53 5.26
C PRO A 65 14.40 -10.49 6.13
N THR A 66 13.99 -10.65 7.39
CA THR A 66 14.59 -11.63 8.31
C THR A 66 14.34 -13.06 7.83
N SER A 67 13.12 -13.34 7.34
CA SER A 67 12.77 -14.60 6.71
C SER A 67 11.47 -14.46 5.90
N GLY A 68 11.05 -15.53 5.24
CA GLY A 68 9.90 -15.54 4.35
C GLY A 68 10.30 -15.41 2.89
N ASN A 69 9.31 -15.44 2.02
CA ASN A 69 9.52 -15.40 0.58
C ASN A 69 8.60 -14.35 -0.07
N VAL A 70 9.17 -13.57 -0.98
CA VAL A 70 8.43 -12.63 -1.82
C VAL A 70 8.70 -12.96 -3.28
N ASN A 71 7.65 -13.36 -4.00
CA ASN A 71 7.71 -13.62 -5.42
C ASN A 71 7.05 -12.47 -6.18
N PHE A 72 7.76 -11.90 -7.12
CA PHE A 72 7.25 -10.91 -8.06
C PHE A 72 7.27 -11.49 -9.48
N GLU A 73 6.12 -11.57 -10.11
CA GLU A 73 5.92 -12.22 -11.42
C GLU A 73 6.54 -13.63 -11.47
N GLY A 74 6.35 -14.42 -10.40
CA GLY A 74 6.89 -15.78 -10.28
C GLY A 74 8.40 -15.86 -10.01
N ARG A 75 9.09 -14.73 -9.83
CA ARG A 75 10.53 -14.67 -9.48
C ARG A 75 10.70 -14.36 -8.00
N ASP A 76 11.40 -15.22 -7.27
CA ASP A 76 11.81 -14.92 -5.90
C ASP A 76 12.79 -13.73 -5.90
N ILE A 77 12.38 -12.62 -5.27
CA ILE A 77 13.19 -11.39 -5.22
C ILE A 77 14.52 -11.57 -4.46
N ALA A 78 14.58 -12.51 -3.50
CA ALA A 78 15.81 -12.82 -2.77
C ALA A 78 16.86 -13.49 -3.67
N SER A 79 16.43 -14.20 -4.71
CA SER A 79 17.30 -14.86 -5.69
C SER A 79 17.94 -13.90 -6.70
N ILE A 80 17.41 -12.65 -6.82
CA ILE A 80 17.90 -11.63 -7.77
C ILE A 80 19.24 -11.10 -7.27
N LYS A 81 20.36 -11.53 -7.90
CA LYS A 81 21.74 -11.14 -7.52
C LYS A 81 22.48 -10.41 -8.62
N LYS A 82 22.18 -10.70 -9.90
CA LYS A 82 22.85 -10.05 -11.01
C LYS A 82 22.43 -8.59 -11.13
N ARG A 83 23.37 -7.70 -11.43
CA ARG A 83 23.11 -6.26 -11.55
C ARG A 83 22.03 -5.93 -12.59
N SER A 84 22.02 -6.63 -13.71
CA SER A 84 20.99 -6.48 -14.76
C SER A 84 19.59 -6.74 -14.19
N ASP A 85 19.43 -7.87 -13.51
CA ASP A 85 18.15 -8.34 -13.00
C ASP A 85 17.66 -7.44 -11.82
N ILE A 86 18.60 -6.92 -11.01
CA ILE A 86 18.31 -5.91 -9.99
C ILE A 86 17.80 -4.61 -10.64
N MET A 87 18.43 -4.18 -11.73
CA MET A 87 18.01 -2.97 -12.45
C MET A 87 16.62 -3.15 -13.07
N GLU A 88 16.35 -4.31 -13.69
CA GLU A 88 15.03 -4.65 -14.23
C GLU A 88 13.97 -4.66 -13.11
N PHE A 89 14.22 -5.37 -12.01
CA PHE A 89 13.33 -5.40 -10.84
C PHE A 89 13.01 -4.01 -10.31
N ARG A 90 14.04 -3.14 -10.17
CA ARG A 90 13.85 -1.76 -9.71
C ARG A 90 13.10 -0.87 -10.70
N ARG A 91 13.11 -1.21 -11.99
CA ARG A 91 12.29 -0.54 -13.00
C ARG A 91 10.83 -0.97 -12.90
N GLU A 92 10.58 -2.27 -12.73
CA GLU A 92 9.23 -2.85 -12.72
C GLU A 92 8.47 -2.55 -11.42
N MET A 93 9.18 -2.38 -10.30
CA MET A 93 8.61 -2.08 -8.99
C MET A 93 9.10 -0.73 -8.48
N GLN A 94 8.18 0.17 -8.18
CA GLN A 94 8.47 1.52 -7.70
C GLN A 94 7.79 1.81 -6.36
N MET A 95 8.26 2.86 -5.66
CA MET A 95 7.68 3.30 -4.40
C MET A 95 7.39 4.80 -4.42
N ILE A 96 6.19 5.17 -4.00
CA ILE A 96 5.79 6.54 -3.67
C ILE A 96 5.89 6.66 -2.14
N PHE A 97 6.70 7.62 -1.67
CA PHE A 97 7.00 7.78 -0.25
C PHE A 97 5.99 8.66 0.46
N GLN A 98 5.86 8.47 1.76
CA GLN A 98 4.94 9.16 2.66
C GLN A 98 5.17 10.67 2.69
N ASP A 99 6.43 11.12 2.77
CA ASP A 99 6.76 12.54 2.88
C ASP A 99 7.16 13.12 1.50
N PRO A 100 6.29 13.93 0.89
CA PRO A 100 6.59 14.56 -0.39
C PRO A 100 7.69 15.63 -0.30
N TYR A 101 8.00 16.12 0.91
CA TYR A 101 9.07 17.10 1.13
C TYR A 101 10.44 16.40 1.19
N ALA A 102 10.56 15.35 1.99
CA ALA A 102 11.81 14.61 2.13
C ALA A 102 12.16 13.74 0.90
N SER A 103 11.16 13.35 0.10
CA SER A 103 11.35 12.46 -1.04
C SER A 103 11.93 13.12 -2.30
N LEU A 104 11.91 14.46 -2.39
CA LEU A 104 12.41 15.22 -3.54
C LEU A 104 13.65 16.02 -3.13
N ASN A 105 14.74 15.89 -3.90
CA ASN A 105 15.94 16.67 -3.67
C ASN A 105 15.68 18.17 -3.96
N PRO A 106 15.70 19.07 -2.95
CA PRO A 106 15.33 20.48 -3.12
C PRO A 106 16.32 21.29 -3.99
N ARG A 107 17.49 20.71 -4.30
CA ARG A 107 18.53 21.35 -5.13
C ARG A 107 18.45 20.96 -6.60
N MET A 108 17.58 20.02 -6.94
CA MET A 108 17.37 19.55 -8.33
C MET A 108 16.13 20.21 -8.92
N LYS A 109 16.14 20.47 -10.23
CA LYS A 109 14.95 20.90 -10.95
C LYS A 109 13.98 19.75 -11.12
N ILE A 110 12.69 20.03 -11.26
CA ILE A 110 11.65 19.02 -11.41
C ILE A 110 11.92 18.09 -12.60
N LYS A 111 12.36 18.64 -13.73
CA LYS A 111 12.74 17.85 -14.91
C LYS A 111 13.82 16.80 -14.62
N ASP A 112 14.78 17.14 -13.76
CA ASP A 112 15.89 16.24 -13.45
C ASP A 112 15.49 15.19 -12.39
N ILE A 113 14.59 15.55 -11.48
CA ILE A 113 13.99 14.62 -10.51
C ILE A 113 13.15 13.56 -11.23
N ILE A 114 12.28 13.96 -12.16
CA ILE A 114 11.39 13.04 -12.88
C ILE A 114 12.23 12.17 -13.84
N ALA A 115 13.20 12.77 -14.52
CA ALA A 115 14.01 12.05 -15.49
C ALA A 115 15.12 11.19 -14.89
N GLU A 116 15.35 11.21 -13.58
CA GLU A 116 16.41 10.41 -12.94
C GLU A 116 16.28 8.91 -13.29
N GLY A 117 15.08 8.36 -13.22
CA GLY A 117 14.81 6.98 -13.63
C GLY A 117 14.98 6.76 -15.14
N ILE A 118 14.55 7.72 -15.97
CA ILE A 118 14.72 7.68 -17.43
C ILE A 118 16.21 7.59 -17.77
N ASP A 119 17.02 8.42 -17.12
CA ASP A 119 18.48 8.48 -17.36
C ASP A 119 19.18 7.21 -16.88
N ILE A 120 18.85 6.71 -15.68
CA ILE A 120 19.45 5.49 -15.10
C ILE A 120 19.16 4.25 -15.95
N HIS A 121 17.93 4.15 -16.48
CA HIS A 121 17.48 3.00 -17.28
C HIS A 121 17.64 3.21 -18.80
N HIS A 122 18.25 4.34 -19.22
CA HIS A 122 18.50 4.67 -20.63
C HIS A 122 17.23 4.62 -21.51
N LEU A 123 16.11 5.16 -21.01
CA LEU A 123 14.81 5.09 -21.66
C LEU A 123 14.59 6.18 -22.71
N ALA A 124 15.37 7.26 -22.68
CA ALA A 124 15.31 8.31 -23.67
C ALA A 124 16.34 8.11 -24.80
N LYS A 125 15.92 8.33 -26.05
CA LYS A 125 16.77 8.22 -27.25
C LYS A 125 17.77 9.37 -27.36
N ASN A 126 17.38 10.55 -26.90
CA ASN A 126 18.17 11.78 -26.95
C ASN A 126 17.61 12.81 -25.94
N LYS A 127 18.23 14.01 -25.86
CA LYS A 127 17.83 15.07 -24.92
C LYS A 127 16.42 15.61 -25.21
N GLN A 128 15.99 15.63 -26.45
CA GLN A 128 14.67 16.11 -26.83
C GLN A 128 13.60 15.11 -26.35
N ASP A 129 13.76 13.84 -26.65
CA ASP A 129 12.88 12.74 -26.20
C ASP A 129 12.78 12.71 -24.67
N ARG A 130 13.90 12.89 -23.94
CA ARG A 130 13.91 13.04 -22.49
C ARG A 130 13.01 14.19 -22.01
N SER A 131 13.08 15.34 -22.66
CA SER A 131 12.27 16.50 -22.29
C SER A 131 10.78 16.25 -22.55
N GLU A 132 10.46 15.69 -23.69
CA GLU A 132 9.09 15.34 -24.09
C GLU A 132 8.47 14.33 -23.13
N GLN A 133 9.20 13.28 -22.73
CA GLN A 133 8.73 12.31 -21.74
C GLN A 133 8.46 12.97 -20.37
N VAL A 134 9.30 13.89 -19.91
CA VAL A 134 9.09 14.63 -18.65
C VAL A 134 7.86 15.53 -18.74
N GLU A 135 7.67 16.22 -19.85
CA GLU A 135 6.52 17.10 -20.07
C GLU A 135 5.20 16.30 -20.10
N GLU A 136 5.19 15.15 -20.77
CA GLU A 136 4.06 14.23 -20.80
C GLU A 136 3.71 13.69 -19.41
N LEU A 137 4.73 13.33 -18.62
CA LEU A 137 4.54 12.87 -17.24
C LEU A 137 3.96 13.96 -16.33
N LEU A 138 4.40 15.21 -16.48
CA LEU A 138 3.83 16.34 -15.76
C LEU A 138 2.34 16.53 -16.11
N GLU A 139 1.98 16.51 -17.37
CA GLU A 139 0.60 16.60 -17.83
C GLU A 139 -0.24 15.41 -17.32
N THR A 140 0.32 14.20 -17.36
CA THR A 140 -0.34 12.98 -16.85
C THR A 140 -0.75 13.12 -15.39
N VAL A 141 0.06 13.77 -14.55
CA VAL A 141 -0.27 14.02 -13.15
C VAL A 141 -1.00 15.35 -12.90
N GLY A 142 -1.45 16.03 -13.97
CA GLY A 142 -2.22 17.27 -13.90
C GLY A 142 -1.39 18.49 -13.50
N LEU A 143 -0.11 18.51 -13.88
CA LEU A 143 0.78 19.66 -13.72
C LEU A 143 1.12 20.27 -15.08
N ASN A 144 1.44 21.58 -15.09
CA ASN A 144 1.87 22.26 -16.30
C ASN A 144 3.31 21.84 -16.66
N LYS A 145 3.61 21.61 -17.95
CA LYS A 145 4.96 21.30 -18.44
C LYS A 145 5.98 22.40 -18.14
N ASP A 146 5.57 23.68 -18.08
CA ASP A 146 6.43 24.79 -17.70
C ASP A 146 7.00 24.63 -16.28
N HIS A 147 6.38 23.78 -15.44
CA HIS A 147 6.87 23.45 -14.12
C HIS A 147 8.19 22.66 -14.14
N SER A 148 8.58 22.11 -15.27
CA SER A 148 9.81 21.31 -15.44
C SER A 148 11.09 22.04 -15.04
N SER A 149 11.13 23.37 -15.21
CA SER A 149 12.29 24.23 -14.92
C SER A 149 12.40 24.70 -13.47
N ARG A 150 11.34 24.49 -12.65
CA ARG A 150 11.24 24.94 -11.26
C ARG A 150 11.90 23.98 -10.28
N TYR A 151 11.99 24.40 -9.01
CA TYR A 151 12.50 23.61 -7.89
C TYR A 151 11.36 23.12 -6.98
N PRO A 152 11.54 22.05 -6.21
CA PRO A 152 10.50 21.50 -5.32
C PRO A 152 9.92 22.50 -4.32
N ASN A 153 10.71 23.43 -3.81
CA ASN A 153 10.27 24.44 -2.83
C ASN A 153 9.26 25.46 -3.39
N GLU A 154 9.09 25.52 -4.71
CA GLU A 154 8.10 26.39 -5.38
C GLU A 154 6.71 25.75 -5.49
N PHE A 155 6.51 24.53 -4.95
CA PHE A 155 5.28 23.74 -5.09
C PHE A 155 4.60 23.47 -3.74
N SER A 156 3.26 23.36 -3.76
CA SER A 156 2.49 22.91 -2.62
C SER A 156 2.74 21.42 -2.32
N GLY A 157 2.34 20.94 -1.14
CA GLY A 157 2.47 19.53 -0.75
C GLY A 157 1.83 18.59 -1.77
N GLY A 158 0.60 18.86 -2.21
CA GLY A 158 -0.10 18.06 -3.21
C GLY A 158 0.56 18.07 -4.59
N GLN A 159 1.13 19.21 -5.00
CA GLN A 159 1.90 19.29 -6.25
C GLN A 159 3.20 18.49 -6.15
N ARG A 160 3.90 18.55 -5.02
CA ARG A 160 5.10 17.69 -4.78
C ARG A 160 4.76 16.21 -4.79
N GLN A 161 3.63 15.83 -4.22
CA GLN A 161 3.16 14.44 -4.27
C GLN A 161 2.92 14.00 -5.72
N ARG A 162 2.30 14.83 -6.55
CA ARG A 162 2.11 14.55 -7.98
C ARG A 162 3.45 14.44 -8.73
N ILE A 163 4.47 15.23 -8.36
CA ILE A 163 5.83 15.10 -8.91
C ILE A 163 6.44 13.76 -8.48
N GLY A 164 6.25 13.32 -7.23
CA GLY A 164 6.66 12.00 -6.76
C GLY A 164 5.99 10.85 -7.53
N ILE A 165 4.70 10.99 -7.84
CA ILE A 165 3.97 10.04 -8.70
C ILE A 165 4.56 10.05 -10.13
N ALA A 166 4.79 11.24 -10.73
CA ALA A 166 5.38 11.35 -12.06
C ALA A 166 6.77 10.68 -12.13
N ARG A 167 7.60 10.87 -11.09
CA ARG A 167 8.90 10.20 -10.95
C ARG A 167 8.77 8.67 -10.94
N ALA A 168 7.83 8.13 -10.18
CA ALA A 168 7.59 6.69 -10.12
C ALA A 168 7.12 6.14 -11.50
N LEU A 169 6.27 6.90 -12.21
CA LEU A 169 5.76 6.52 -13.52
C LEU A 169 6.83 6.60 -14.64
N ALA A 170 7.88 7.37 -14.45
CA ALA A 170 8.90 7.65 -15.46
C ALA A 170 9.62 6.41 -16.02
N VAL A 171 9.67 5.35 -15.21
CA VAL A 171 10.27 4.06 -15.60
C VAL A 171 9.26 3.04 -16.13
N GLN A 172 7.98 3.43 -16.25
CA GLN A 172 6.88 2.57 -16.70
C GLN A 172 6.77 1.29 -15.83
N PRO A 173 6.55 1.42 -14.51
CA PRO A 173 6.50 0.28 -13.62
C PRO A 173 5.24 -0.56 -13.85
N LYS A 174 5.27 -1.82 -13.43
CA LYS A 174 4.10 -2.71 -13.36
C LYS A 174 3.41 -2.64 -12.00
N PHE A 175 4.20 -2.39 -10.96
CA PHE A 175 3.76 -2.41 -9.57
C PHE A 175 4.28 -1.20 -8.80
N ILE A 176 3.39 -0.54 -8.05
CA ILE A 176 3.73 0.63 -7.23
C ILE A 176 3.32 0.40 -5.79
N ILE A 177 4.25 0.55 -4.87
CA ILE A 177 3.97 0.63 -3.43
C ILE A 177 3.75 2.10 -3.10
N ALA A 178 2.55 2.47 -2.70
CA ALA A 178 2.20 3.81 -2.27
C ALA A 178 2.15 3.85 -0.74
N ASP A 179 3.23 4.31 -0.11
CA ASP A 179 3.38 4.34 1.35
C ASP A 179 2.81 5.65 1.89
N GLU A 180 1.60 5.60 2.43
CA GLU A 180 0.83 6.73 2.96
C GLU A 180 0.84 7.98 2.04
N PRO A 181 0.52 7.85 0.75
CA PRO A 181 0.77 8.89 -0.26
C PRO A 181 -0.08 10.16 -0.06
N ILE A 182 -1.00 10.17 0.89
CA ILE A 182 -1.95 11.26 1.13
C ILE A 182 -1.92 11.79 2.57
N SER A 183 -1.17 11.16 3.49
CA SER A 183 -1.23 11.46 4.94
C SER A 183 -0.82 12.89 5.30
N ALA A 184 0.05 13.52 4.50
CA ALA A 184 0.55 14.88 4.72
C ALA A 184 -0.23 15.96 3.93
N LEU A 185 -1.41 15.63 3.37
CA LEU A 185 -2.16 16.50 2.48
C LEU A 185 -3.53 16.87 3.07
N ASP A 186 -4.02 18.07 2.71
CA ASP A 186 -5.39 18.49 3.02
C ASP A 186 -6.44 17.58 2.36
N VAL A 187 -7.59 17.39 3.00
CA VAL A 187 -8.66 16.47 2.57
C VAL A 187 -9.06 16.63 1.10
N SER A 188 -9.21 17.89 0.63
CA SER A 188 -9.56 18.17 -0.77
C SER A 188 -8.48 17.74 -1.76
N ILE A 189 -7.22 17.81 -1.36
CA ILE A 189 -6.07 17.39 -2.16
C ILE A 189 -5.89 15.88 -2.11
N GLN A 190 -6.18 15.24 -0.96
CA GLN A 190 -6.18 13.78 -0.83
C GLN A 190 -7.08 13.14 -1.88
N ALA A 191 -8.34 13.60 -2.00
CA ALA A 191 -9.29 13.08 -2.98
C ALA A 191 -8.78 13.20 -4.42
N GLN A 192 -8.13 14.33 -4.76
CA GLN A 192 -7.56 14.53 -6.09
C GLN A 192 -6.40 13.56 -6.39
N VAL A 193 -5.52 13.29 -5.41
CA VAL A 193 -4.40 12.36 -5.58
C VAL A 193 -4.91 10.92 -5.70
N VAL A 194 -5.88 10.53 -4.88
CA VAL A 194 -6.50 9.19 -4.93
C VAL A 194 -7.20 8.95 -6.27
N ASN A 195 -7.97 9.93 -6.77
CA ASN A 195 -8.62 9.84 -8.07
C ASN A 195 -7.60 9.77 -9.23
N LEU A 196 -6.48 10.51 -9.12
CA LEU A 196 -5.38 10.40 -10.08
C LEU A 196 -4.80 8.98 -10.10
N MET A 197 -4.53 8.38 -8.93
CA MET A 197 -3.97 7.03 -8.84
C MET A 197 -4.93 5.98 -9.40
N LYS A 198 -6.23 6.10 -9.12
CA LYS A 198 -7.27 5.21 -9.68
C LYS A 198 -7.36 5.33 -11.20
N LYS A 199 -7.36 6.55 -11.73
CA LYS A 199 -7.31 6.80 -13.17
C LYS A 199 -6.08 6.17 -13.83
N LEU A 200 -4.92 6.30 -13.20
CA LEU A 200 -3.67 5.70 -13.71
C LEU A 200 -3.72 4.16 -13.68
N GLN A 201 -4.35 3.56 -12.67
CA GLN A 201 -4.58 2.11 -12.63
C GLN A 201 -5.47 1.67 -13.80
N GLU A 202 -6.60 2.36 -14.03
CA GLU A 202 -7.54 2.03 -15.09
C GLU A 202 -6.93 2.21 -16.50
N GLU A 203 -6.22 3.33 -16.74
CA GLU A 203 -5.69 3.69 -18.06
C GLU A 203 -4.39 2.96 -18.42
N LYS A 204 -3.54 2.65 -17.44
CA LYS A 204 -2.21 2.07 -17.66
C LYS A 204 -2.09 0.62 -17.16
N GLY A 205 -3.13 0.04 -16.57
CA GLY A 205 -3.11 -1.30 -16.01
C GLY A 205 -2.15 -1.45 -14.83
N LEU A 206 -1.91 -0.37 -14.07
CA LEU A 206 -0.99 -0.38 -12.93
C LEU A 206 -1.56 -1.20 -11.77
N THR A 207 -0.69 -1.90 -11.08
CA THR A 207 -1.03 -2.58 -9.83
C THR A 207 -0.48 -1.81 -8.64
N TYR A 208 -1.24 -1.70 -7.55
CA TYR A 208 -0.83 -0.96 -6.36
C TYR A 208 -0.90 -1.79 -5.08
N LEU A 209 0.10 -1.63 -4.22
CA LEU A 209 -0.03 -1.81 -2.78
C LEU A 209 -0.22 -0.43 -2.16
N PHE A 210 -1.44 -0.11 -1.76
CA PHE A 210 -1.81 1.18 -1.18
C PHE A 210 -1.82 1.10 0.33
N ILE A 211 -0.82 1.68 0.98
CA ILE A 211 -0.67 1.70 2.44
C ILE A 211 -1.28 2.98 2.99
N ALA A 212 -2.20 2.88 3.94
CA ALA A 212 -2.73 4.02 4.66
C ALA A 212 -3.22 3.62 6.06
N HIS A 213 -3.50 4.63 6.89
CA HIS A 213 -4.13 4.44 8.19
C HIS A 213 -5.63 4.76 8.17
N ASP A 214 -6.11 5.47 7.15
CA ASP A 214 -7.53 5.82 6.98
C ASP A 214 -8.26 4.75 6.17
N LEU A 215 -9.11 3.98 6.84
CA LEU A 215 -9.85 2.87 6.27
C LEU A 215 -10.90 3.34 5.24
N SER A 216 -11.49 4.54 5.41
CA SER A 216 -12.47 5.08 4.46
C SER A 216 -11.85 5.37 3.11
N MET A 217 -10.66 5.98 3.11
CA MET A 217 -9.94 6.29 1.88
C MET A 217 -9.47 5.01 1.18
N VAL A 218 -9.04 4.01 1.96
CA VAL A 218 -8.63 2.72 1.41
C VAL A 218 -9.83 1.97 0.83
N LYS A 219 -10.99 1.97 1.50
CA LYS A 219 -12.23 1.41 0.94
C LYS A 219 -12.56 2.03 -0.42
N TYR A 220 -12.41 3.36 -0.54
CA TYR A 220 -12.77 4.08 -1.77
C TYR A 220 -11.89 3.70 -2.97
N ILE A 221 -10.58 3.47 -2.75
CA ILE A 221 -9.64 3.22 -3.84
C ILE A 221 -9.41 1.74 -4.12
N SER A 222 -9.50 0.86 -3.10
CA SER A 222 -9.00 -0.51 -3.17
C SER A 222 -10.05 -1.52 -3.61
N ASP A 223 -9.60 -2.56 -4.30
CA ASP A 223 -10.41 -3.74 -4.63
C ASP A 223 -10.50 -4.70 -3.44
N ARG A 224 -9.37 -4.94 -2.76
CA ARG A 224 -9.26 -5.75 -1.55
C ARG A 224 -8.48 -4.99 -0.49
N ILE A 225 -8.75 -5.33 0.77
CA ILE A 225 -8.10 -4.74 1.95
C ILE A 225 -7.48 -5.84 2.79
N GLY A 226 -6.23 -5.62 3.22
CA GLY A 226 -5.58 -6.36 4.30
C GLY A 226 -5.44 -5.46 5.53
N VAL A 227 -5.81 -5.98 6.69
CA VAL A 227 -5.75 -5.27 7.98
C VAL A 227 -4.59 -5.81 8.81
N MET A 228 -3.64 -4.94 9.16
CA MET A 228 -2.47 -5.29 9.96
C MET A 228 -2.53 -4.70 11.36
N HIS A 229 -2.12 -5.50 12.34
CA HIS A 229 -1.92 -5.06 13.73
C HIS A 229 -0.72 -5.77 14.35
N TYR A 230 0.12 -5.05 15.08
CA TYR A 230 1.34 -5.57 15.72
C TYR A 230 2.16 -6.53 14.84
N GLY A 231 2.39 -6.14 13.58
CA GLY A 231 3.18 -6.95 12.63
C GLY A 231 2.45 -8.14 12.02
N LYS A 232 1.20 -8.39 12.37
CA LYS A 232 0.42 -9.54 11.91
C LYS A 232 -0.70 -9.11 10.96
N MET A 233 -1.02 -9.96 9.98
CA MET A 233 -2.21 -9.82 9.15
C MET A 233 -3.40 -10.44 9.89
N LEU A 234 -4.45 -9.65 10.16
CA LEU A 234 -5.61 -10.09 10.92
C LEU A 234 -6.82 -10.42 10.04
N GLU A 235 -7.02 -9.66 8.98
CA GLU A 235 -8.17 -9.82 8.08
C GLU A 235 -7.78 -9.44 6.66
N ILE A 236 -8.27 -10.18 5.65
CA ILE A 236 -8.11 -9.89 4.22
C ILE A 236 -9.43 -10.19 3.52
N GLY A 237 -9.93 -9.26 2.73
CA GLY A 237 -11.14 -9.50 1.95
C GLY A 237 -11.43 -8.43 0.91
N PRO A 238 -12.54 -8.57 0.16
CA PRO A 238 -13.04 -7.49 -0.69
C PRO A 238 -13.25 -6.21 0.12
N ALA A 239 -12.88 -5.06 -0.43
CA ALA A 239 -12.89 -3.79 0.31
C ALA A 239 -14.27 -3.47 0.91
N GLU A 240 -15.35 -3.71 0.17
CA GLU A 240 -16.72 -3.53 0.65
C GLU A 240 -17.05 -4.45 1.83
N GLU A 241 -16.62 -5.73 1.78
CA GLU A 241 -16.90 -6.69 2.85
C GLU A 241 -16.12 -6.36 4.12
N VAL A 242 -14.82 -6.08 4.01
CA VAL A 242 -13.99 -5.73 5.17
C VAL A 242 -14.50 -4.46 5.87
N TYR A 243 -15.00 -3.48 5.11
CA TYR A 243 -15.51 -2.24 5.68
C TYR A 243 -16.91 -2.37 6.25
N ASN A 244 -17.86 -2.95 5.49
CA ASN A 244 -19.27 -3.00 5.90
C ASN A 244 -19.57 -4.19 6.83
N HIS A 245 -18.82 -5.28 6.71
CA HIS A 245 -19.01 -6.54 7.42
C HIS A 245 -17.70 -7.04 8.07
N PRO A 246 -17.04 -6.22 8.90
CA PRO A 246 -15.75 -6.58 9.50
C PRO A 246 -15.88 -7.81 10.38
N LEU A 247 -15.10 -8.84 10.10
CA LEU A 247 -15.15 -10.09 10.86
C LEU A 247 -14.25 -10.03 12.10
N HIS A 248 -13.01 -9.53 11.96
CA HIS A 248 -12.11 -9.42 13.10
C HIS A 248 -12.50 -8.25 14.01
N ALA A 249 -12.44 -8.44 15.33
CA ALA A 249 -12.82 -7.42 16.31
C ALA A 249 -11.99 -6.12 16.19
N TYR A 250 -10.71 -6.23 15.83
CA TYR A 250 -9.85 -5.08 15.56
C TYR A 250 -10.33 -4.28 14.34
N THR A 251 -10.68 -4.96 13.24
CA THR A 251 -11.24 -4.31 12.06
C THR A 251 -12.54 -3.57 12.39
N ALA A 252 -13.43 -4.21 13.17
CA ALA A 252 -14.65 -3.57 13.65
C ALA A 252 -14.36 -2.33 14.52
N SER A 253 -13.32 -2.37 15.36
CA SER A 253 -12.85 -1.21 16.12
C SER A 253 -12.37 -0.08 15.20
N LEU A 254 -11.54 -0.39 14.20
CA LEU A 254 -11.08 0.60 13.22
C LEU A 254 -12.22 1.24 12.43
N VAL A 255 -13.17 0.43 11.94
CA VAL A 255 -14.36 0.94 11.23
C VAL A 255 -15.18 1.84 12.15
N SER A 256 -15.40 1.42 13.40
CA SER A 256 -16.17 2.21 14.36
C SER A 256 -15.51 3.54 14.75
N ALA A 257 -14.21 3.69 14.51
CA ALA A 257 -13.46 4.91 14.77
C ALA A 257 -13.50 5.93 13.63
N VAL A 258 -13.97 5.52 12.43
CA VAL A 258 -14.09 6.41 11.25
C VAL A 258 -15.17 7.47 11.52
N PRO A 259 -14.86 8.79 11.42
CA PRO A 259 -15.84 9.84 11.59
C PRO A 259 -16.92 9.81 10.50
N GLU A 260 -18.20 9.94 10.93
CA GLU A 260 -19.32 10.08 10.01
C GLU A 260 -19.64 11.57 9.78
N PRO A 261 -19.94 11.98 8.53
CA PRO A 261 -20.27 13.37 8.23
C PRO A 261 -21.58 13.84 8.88
N ASP A 262 -22.48 12.92 9.27
CA ASP A 262 -23.75 13.24 9.93
C ASP A 262 -23.51 13.58 11.41
N PRO A 263 -23.80 14.83 11.85
CA PRO A 263 -23.60 15.26 13.23
C PRO A 263 -24.52 14.54 14.25
N GLU A 264 -25.70 14.07 13.83
CA GLU A 264 -26.60 13.33 14.75
C GLU A 264 -26.08 11.91 14.96
N PHE A 265 -25.64 11.27 13.90
CA PHE A 265 -25.01 9.94 13.98
C PHE A 265 -23.71 10.02 14.81
N GLU A 266 -22.85 11.01 14.56
CA GLU A 266 -21.57 11.18 15.26
C GLU A 266 -21.73 11.40 16.76
N ARG A 267 -22.78 12.13 17.21
CA ARG A 267 -23.10 12.33 18.64
C ARG A 267 -23.46 11.03 19.36
N ASN A 268 -24.06 10.07 18.66
CA ASN A 268 -24.53 8.80 19.21
C ASN A 268 -23.59 7.64 18.93
N ARG A 269 -22.50 7.89 18.16
CA ARG A 269 -21.52 6.87 17.79
C ARG A 269 -20.84 6.30 19.03
N ARG A 270 -20.83 4.98 19.12
CA ARG A 270 -20.07 4.24 20.13
C ARG A 270 -18.91 3.56 19.45
N GLN A 271 -17.70 3.93 19.83
CA GLN A 271 -16.50 3.19 19.41
C GLN A 271 -16.54 1.80 20.02
N VAL A 272 -16.24 0.79 19.21
CA VAL A 272 -16.11 -0.59 19.65
C VAL A 272 -14.69 -0.75 20.21
N PRO A 273 -14.53 -0.98 21.52
CA PRO A 273 -13.21 -1.18 22.10
C PRO A 273 -12.63 -2.52 21.60
N TYR A 274 -11.33 -2.53 21.37
CA TYR A 274 -10.60 -3.74 21.03
C TYR A 274 -9.61 -4.09 22.14
N ASP A 275 -9.65 -5.33 22.60
CA ASP A 275 -8.66 -5.87 23.53
C ASP A 275 -7.66 -6.74 22.78
N ALA A 276 -6.43 -6.24 22.63
CA ALA A 276 -5.35 -6.92 21.96
C ALA A 276 -4.80 -8.14 22.71
N ALA A 277 -5.24 -8.41 23.95
CA ALA A 277 -4.73 -9.53 24.75
C ALA A 277 -4.87 -10.88 24.02
N ARG A 278 -5.90 -11.03 23.19
CA ARG A 278 -6.10 -12.24 22.35
C ARG A 278 -5.00 -12.46 21.32
N GLU A 279 -4.29 -11.43 20.87
CA GLU A 279 -3.19 -11.58 19.89
C GLU A 279 -1.89 -12.08 20.52
N PHE A 280 -1.80 -12.00 21.84
CA PHE A 280 -0.62 -12.36 22.64
C PHE A 280 -0.83 -13.59 23.51
N ASP A 281 -1.95 -14.30 23.33
CA ASP A 281 -2.15 -15.60 23.95
C ASP A 281 -1.32 -16.68 23.21
N ASP A 282 -1.16 -17.85 23.81
CA ASP A 282 -0.36 -18.95 23.26
C ASP A 282 -1.09 -19.74 22.15
N LYS A 283 -2.23 -19.24 21.61
CA LYS A 283 -2.97 -19.94 20.58
C LYS A 283 -2.32 -19.75 19.20
N GLU A 284 -2.16 -20.85 18.50
CA GLU A 284 -1.76 -20.84 17.10
C GLU A 284 -2.95 -20.40 16.23
N ARG A 285 -2.76 -19.33 15.46
CA ARG A 285 -3.75 -18.77 14.54
C ARG A 285 -3.23 -18.75 13.12
N ARG A 286 -4.09 -19.11 12.16
CA ARG A 286 -3.82 -19.04 10.73
C ARG A 286 -4.90 -18.23 10.02
N MET A 287 -4.62 -17.79 8.79
CA MET A 287 -5.64 -17.18 7.93
C MET A 287 -6.62 -18.24 7.48
N VAL A 288 -7.91 -18.07 7.80
CA VAL A 288 -9.01 -18.98 7.48
C VAL A 288 -10.05 -18.26 6.65
N GLU A 289 -10.46 -18.84 5.55
CA GLU A 289 -11.56 -18.34 4.74
C GLU A 289 -12.90 -18.57 5.46
N ILE A 290 -13.60 -17.48 5.78
CA ILE A 290 -14.88 -17.50 6.48
C ILE A 290 -16.04 -17.38 5.49
N THR A 291 -15.94 -16.42 4.57
CA THR A 291 -16.83 -16.27 3.41
C THR A 291 -15.99 -16.17 2.14
N PRO A 292 -16.56 -16.29 0.94
CA PRO A 292 -15.77 -16.30 -0.30
C PRO A 292 -14.81 -15.11 -0.42
N ASN A 293 -13.51 -15.39 -0.53
CA ASN A 293 -12.41 -14.42 -0.59
C ASN A 293 -12.27 -13.52 0.65
N HIS A 294 -12.89 -13.85 1.78
CA HIS A 294 -12.79 -13.10 3.02
C HIS A 294 -12.18 -13.97 4.12
N PHE A 295 -10.97 -13.62 4.52
CA PHE A 295 -10.10 -14.40 5.41
C PHE A 295 -9.89 -13.67 6.72
N VAL A 296 -9.85 -14.41 7.82
CA VAL A 296 -9.55 -13.89 9.16
C VAL A 296 -8.49 -14.75 9.82
N LYS A 297 -7.61 -14.13 10.58
CA LYS A 297 -6.62 -14.84 11.41
C LYS A 297 -7.33 -15.43 12.65
N ALA A 298 -7.50 -16.76 12.67
CA ALA A 298 -8.27 -17.47 13.65
C ALA A 298 -7.58 -18.74 14.14
N ALA A 299 -7.78 -19.08 15.42
CA ALA A 299 -7.55 -20.41 15.97
C ALA A 299 -8.74 -21.32 15.64
N ASP A 300 -8.55 -22.63 15.71
CA ASP A 300 -9.59 -23.60 15.35
C ASP A 300 -10.89 -23.44 16.14
N ASP A 301 -10.77 -23.10 17.42
CA ASP A 301 -11.91 -22.85 18.33
C ASP A 301 -12.59 -21.49 18.12
N GLU A 302 -12.02 -20.58 17.36
CA GLU A 302 -12.57 -19.24 17.04
C GLU A 302 -13.33 -19.22 15.70
N ILE A 303 -13.14 -20.21 14.81
CA ILE A 303 -13.71 -20.23 13.45
C ILE A 303 -15.23 -20.12 13.47
N GLU A 304 -15.89 -20.83 14.38
CA GLU A 304 -17.35 -20.85 14.46
C GLU A 304 -17.91 -19.48 14.90
N GLU A 305 -17.23 -18.76 15.79
CA GLU A 305 -17.59 -17.37 16.16
C GLU A 305 -17.58 -16.45 14.93
N TYR A 306 -16.54 -16.56 14.08
CA TYR A 306 -16.45 -15.73 12.87
C TYR A 306 -17.51 -16.09 11.83
N ARG A 307 -17.88 -17.38 11.68
CA ARG A 307 -18.97 -17.80 10.80
C ARG A 307 -20.31 -17.26 11.25
N GLN A 308 -20.62 -17.36 12.54
CA GLN A 308 -21.86 -16.80 13.11
C GLN A 308 -21.92 -15.28 12.93
N ARG A 309 -20.79 -14.56 13.08
CA ARG A 309 -20.72 -13.13 12.81
C ARG A 309 -21.01 -12.81 11.34
N ALA A 310 -20.44 -13.56 10.40
CA ALA A 310 -20.71 -13.41 8.97
C ALA A 310 -22.18 -13.69 8.62
N GLU A 311 -22.82 -14.67 9.24
CA GLU A 311 -24.24 -14.95 9.06
C GLU A 311 -25.13 -13.82 9.58
N ALA A 312 -24.78 -13.23 10.73
CA ALA A 312 -25.51 -12.12 11.32
C ALA A 312 -25.54 -10.86 10.41
N TYR A 313 -24.54 -10.67 9.55
CA TYR A 313 -24.53 -9.59 8.56
C TYR A 313 -25.46 -9.86 7.37
N LYS A 314 -25.75 -11.12 7.00
CA LYS A 314 -26.66 -11.47 5.91
C LYS A 314 -28.13 -11.27 6.25
N ILE A 315 -28.45 -11.14 7.53
CA ILE A 315 -29.83 -11.01 8.05
C ILE A 315 -30.25 -9.54 8.20
N LYS A 316 -29.32 -8.61 8.14
CA LYS A 316 -29.55 -7.17 8.21
C LYS A 316 -29.63 -6.54 6.81
#